data_6d956bb194457b240ffcaa5739f7fa16
#
_entry.id   6d956bb194457b240ffcaa5739f7fa16
#
_cell.length_a   1.000
_cell.length_b   1.000
_cell.length_c   1.000
_cell.angle_alpha   90.00
_cell.angle_beta   90.00
_cell.angle_gamma   90.00
#
_symmetry.space_group_name_H-M   'P 1'
#
loop_
_entity.id
_entity.type
_entity.pdbx_description
1 polymer ?
#
loop_
_entity_poly.entity_id
_entity_poly.type
_entity_poly.pdbx_seq_one_letter_code
_entity_poly.pdbx_strand_id
1 'polypeptide(L)'
;MNPEQRAAVEATRGPLCILAGAGTGKTTTITRRIAWQVASGAFPPEHILAVTFTDKAAGGLRTRLRALGVDGVRASTFHSAALALLRHFEGDQGRILASKALLLRRIGNTLPGAFRFRPAGDLATEIEWAKNRRLTPDTYRAELGDHEPPIPPDLSCRVFREYERRKAAEGLIDFEDLLERAVRLLEGDGKTRASVHERWRAFTVDEYQDVNLLQQSLLDLWLGERDELCAVGDDYQAIYSFTGASPEWLLALPRRFAETRVVRLERNYRSTPQVLELANRLVPRLGGSAKTLAPMCPYGPAPVVGPGLDVAAHVRELHAGGVPLEEMAVLVRTNARTSEFEEAFHEAGIPFQGASLLARDAARQLLKGLRGRRGPAVEVVRELAVGQGLLTEIPDKLGEREQTRQADLARLVRLAGEFGGEVDGFVDLLHERFGESAGRGVHLLTLHRAKGLEWEAVFLPRIEEGELPLRRGDVEEERRLFYVGLTRAKRYLLVTWEGKPSRFLDELGVRAAAPPLPKLERAVLEQTPAVKALKEWRLARSRADEVPAYVVFNDRTLAELASRTPRTLAELAAIPGIGPAKLERYGPELLARLAELAA
;
A
#
# COMPACT_ATOMS: atom_id res chain seq x y z
N MET A 1 -0.97 -32.78 -6.14
CA MET A 1 -1.72 -32.27 -4.97
C MET A 1 -1.30 -33.05 -3.74
N ASN A 2 -1.12 -32.36 -2.62
CA ASN A 2 -0.91 -33.00 -1.32
C ASN A 2 -2.27 -33.49 -0.74
N PRO A 3 -2.26 -34.26 0.37
CA PRO A 3 -3.49 -34.80 0.97
C PRO A 3 -4.51 -33.73 1.36
N GLU A 4 -4.07 -32.61 1.93
CA GLU A 4 -4.95 -31.52 2.38
C GLU A 4 -5.61 -30.81 1.16
N GLN A 5 -4.83 -30.54 0.12
CA GLN A 5 -5.36 -29.97 -1.13
C GLN A 5 -6.36 -30.94 -1.78
N ARG A 6 -6.06 -32.26 -1.76
CA ARG A 6 -6.99 -33.28 -2.29
C ARG A 6 -8.29 -33.30 -1.49
N ALA A 7 -8.20 -33.30 -0.15
CA ALA A 7 -9.35 -33.26 0.73
C ALA A 7 -10.27 -32.04 0.47
N ALA A 8 -9.66 -30.88 0.17
CA ALA A 8 -10.41 -29.68 -0.20
C ALA A 8 -11.06 -29.78 -1.59
N VAL A 9 -10.38 -30.40 -2.57
CA VAL A 9 -10.89 -30.61 -3.93
C VAL A 9 -12.05 -31.61 -3.95
N GLU A 10 -11.96 -32.68 -3.18
CA GLU A 10 -12.98 -33.74 -3.09
C GLU A 10 -14.23 -33.30 -2.31
N ALA A 11 -14.13 -32.25 -1.48
CA ALA A 11 -15.28 -31.66 -0.80
C ALA A 11 -16.14 -30.82 -1.78
N THR A 12 -16.92 -31.49 -2.62
CA THR A 12 -17.69 -30.86 -3.71
C THR A 12 -18.95 -30.15 -3.24
N ARG A 13 -19.51 -30.50 -2.09
CA ARG A 13 -20.75 -29.95 -1.51
C ARG A 13 -20.57 -29.53 -0.07
N GLY A 14 -21.52 -28.73 0.40
CA GLY A 14 -21.58 -28.21 1.76
C GLY A 14 -20.57 -27.10 2.03
N PRO A 15 -20.59 -26.52 3.25
CA PRO A 15 -19.75 -25.41 3.61
C PRO A 15 -18.30 -25.86 3.83
N LEU A 16 -17.38 -25.20 3.14
CA LEU A 16 -15.95 -25.49 3.20
C LEU A 16 -15.17 -24.23 3.56
N CYS A 17 -14.38 -24.29 4.62
CA CYS A 17 -13.43 -23.27 5.01
C CYS A 17 -12.01 -23.76 4.72
N ILE A 18 -11.30 -23.07 3.82
CA ILE A 18 -9.90 -23.36 3.51
C ILE A 18 -9.03 -22.26 4.13
N LEU A 19 -8.40 -22.58 5.25
CA LEU A 19 -7.40 -21.73 5.89
C LEU A 19 -6.04 -22.01 5.27
N ALA A 20 -5.62 -21.14 4.37
CA ALA A 20 -4.47 -21.40 3.51
C ALA A 20 -3.40 -20.34 3.67
N GLY A 21 -2.24 -20.72 4.20
CA GLY A 21 -1.11 -19.82 4.34
C GLY A 21 -0.50 -19.37 3.01
N ALA A 22 0.47 -18.46 3.09
CA ALA A 22 1.19 -17.98 1.91
C ALA A 22 1.87 -19.13 1.16
N GLY A 23 1.83 -19.12 -0.18
CA GLY A 23 2.55 -20.10 -1.02
C GLY A 23 2.04 -21.56 -0.94
N THR A 24 0.87 -21.81 -0.34
CA THR A 24 0.32 -23.18 -0.16
C THR A 24 -0.52 -23.67 -1.32
N GLY A 25 -0.64 -22.89 -2.40
CA GLY A 25 -1.38 -23.28 -3.59
C GLY A 25 -2.89 -23.05 -3.50
N LYS A 26 -3.37 -22.02 -2.77
CA LYS A 26 -4.78 -21.60 -2.68
C LYS A 26 -5.48 -21.64 -4.04
N THR A 27 -4.99 -20.83 -4.99
CA THR A 27 -5.62 -20.68 -6.31
C THR A 27 -5.66 -22.00 -7.09
N THR A 28 -4.62 -22.83 -6.98
CA THR A 28 -4.60 -24.17 -7.60
C THR A 28 -5.65 -25.07 -6.98
N THR A 29 -5.81 -25.03 -5.66
CA THR A 29 -6.80 -25.85 -4.94
C THR A 29 -8.22 -25.48 -5.32
N ILE A 30 -8.57 -24.18 -5.29
CA ILE A 30 -9.94 -23.74 -5.66
C ILE A 30 -10.25 -24.00 -7.13
N THR A 31 -9.27 -23.79 -8.04
CA THR A 31 -9.47 -24.05 -9.47
C THR A 31 -9.77 -25.55 -9.71
N ARG A 32 -9.00 -26.43 -9.09
CA ARG A 32 -9.21 -27.88 -9.21
C ARG A 32 -10.50 -28.34 -8.51
N ARG A 33 -10.86 -27.72 -7.39
CA ARG A 33 -12.15 -28.01 -6.72
C ARG A 33 -13.32 -27.68 -7.62
N ILE A 34 -13.34 -26.49 -8.22
CA ILE A 34 -14.38 -26.08 -9.16
C ILE A 34 -14.42 -27.04 -10.36
N ALA A 35 -13.27 -27.38 -10.92
CA ALA A 35 -13.22 -28.34 -12.02
C ALA A 35 -13.74 -29.72 -11.60
N TRP A 36 -13.45 -30.16 -10.38
CA TRP A 36 -13.95 -31.42 -9.85
C TRP A 36 -15.46 -31.39 -9.55
N GLN A 37 -16.00 -30.27 -9.08
CA GLN A 37 -17.44 -30.07 -8.91
C GLN A 37 -18.19 -30.26 -10.23
N VAL A 38 -17.64 -29.74 -11.33
CA VAL A 38 -18.23 -29.89 -12.67
C VAL A 38 -18.06 -31.34 -13.17
N ALA A 39 -16.86 -31.90 -13.09
CA ALA A 39 -16.56 -33.25 -13.60
C ALA A 39 -17.32 -34.36 -12.86
N SER A 40 -17.55 -34.19 -11.56
CA SER A 40 -18.33 -35.14 -10.74
C SER A 40 -19.85 -34.98 -10.87
N GLY A 41 -20.33 -33.97 -11.64
CA GLY A 41 -21.76 -33.66 -11.78
C GLY A 41 -22.36 -33.05 -10.52
N ALA A 42 -21.56 -32.58 -9.56
CA ALA A 42 -22.06 -31.93 -8.35
C ALA A 42 -22.82 -30.63 -8.69
N PHE A 43 -22.27 -29.82 -9.60
CA PHE A 43 -22.91 -28.60 -10.12
C PHE A 43 -22.57 -28.39 -11.60
N PRO A 44 -23.56 -28.00 -12.44
CA PRO A 44 -23.29 -27.45 -13.75
C PRO A 44 -22.43 -26.18 -13.66
N PRO A 45 -21.51 -25.92 -14.60
CA PRO A 45 -20.59 -24.79 -14.53
C PRO A 45 -21.27 -23.43 -14.44
N GLU A 46 -22.43 -23.23 -15.09
CA GLU A 46 -23.24 -22.02 -15.09
C GLU A 46 -23.85 -21.69 -13.71
N HIS A 47 -23.95 -22.69 -12.83
CA HIS A 47 -24.45 -22.53 -11.47
C HIS A 47 -23.36 -22.24 -10.43
N ILE A 48 -22.11 -22.15 -10.87
CA ILE A 48 -20.97 -21.85 -9.98
C ILE A 48 -20.57 -20.38 -10.13
N LEU A 49 -20.57 -19.63 -9.02
CA LEU A 49 -20.01 -18.28 -8.93
C LEU A 49 -18.71 -18.32 -8.12
N ALA A 50 -17.61 -17.98 -8.78
CA ALA A 50 -16.31 -17.81 -8.13
C ALA A 50 -16.00 -16.30 -7.99
N VAL A 51 -15.79 -15.83 -6.77
CA VAL A 51 -15.56 -14.43 -6.46
C VAL A 51 -14.11 -14.24 -6.01
N THR A 52 -13.45 -13.23 -6.57
CA THR A 52 -12.08 -12.83 -6.23
C THR A 52 -12.02 -11.33 -5.98
N PHE A 53 -10.89 -10.84 -5.47
CA PHE A 53 -10.75 -9.41 -5.12
C PHE A 53 -10.43 -8.51 -6.32
N THR A 54 -9.78 -9.04 -7.37
CA THR A 54 -9.34 -8.25 -8.53
C THR A 54 -9.78 -8.87 -9.85
N ASP A 55 -10.03 -8.04 -10.86
CA ASP A 55 -10.37 -8.52 -12.22
C ASP A 55 -9.24 -9.34 -12.84
N LYS A 56 -7.97 -9.04 -12.50
CA LYS A 56 -6.81 -9.85 -12.91
C LYS A 56 -6.88 -11.26 -12.33
N ALA A 57 -7.22 -11.40 -11.04
CA ALA A 57 -7.38 -12.71 -10.39
C ALA A 57 -8.57 -13.48 -10.99
N ALA A 58 -9.70 -12.81 -11.22
CA ALA A 58 -10.85 -13.40 -11.90
C ALA A 58 -10.52 -13.87 -13.33
N GLY A 59 -9.76 -13.07 -14.09
CA GLY A 59 -9.24 -13.44 -15.40
C GLY A 59 -8.33 -14.66 -15.35
N GLY A 60 -7.38 -14.67 -14.41
CA GLY A 60 -6.47 -15.78 -14.18
C GLY A 60 -7.20 -17.08 -13.79
N LEU A 61 -8.25 -16.98 -12.98
CA LEU A 61 -9.08 -18.12 -12.59
C LEU A 61 -9.82 -18.70 -13.81
N ARG A 62 -10.43 -17.85 -14.64
CA ARG A 62 -11.07 -18.28 -15.90
C ARG A 62 -10.11 -19.01 -16.84
N THR A 63 -8.90 -18.45 -17.03
CA THR A 63 -7.87 -19.07 -17.88
C THR A 63 -7.47 -20.46 -17.37
N ARG A 64 -7.29 -20.60 -16.05
CA ARG A 64 -6.93 -21.90 -15.45
C ARG A 64 -8.08 -22.93 -15.53
N LEU A 65 -9.33 -22.50 -15.36
CA LEU A 65 -10.50 -23.38 -15.52
C LEU A 65 -10.61 -23.89 -16.95
N ARG A 66 -10.44 -23.03 -17.96
CA ARG A 66 -10.41 -23.42 -19.36
C ARG A 66 -9.30 -24.43 -19.67
N ALA A 67 -8.10 -24.22 -19.09
CA ALA A 67 -7.00 -25.17 -19.23
C ALA A 67 -7.31 -26.55 -18.61
N LEU A 68 -8.27 -26.63 -17.70
CA LEU A 68 -8.81 -27.88 -17.13
C LEU A 68 -10.05 -28.40 -17.88
N GLY A 69 -10.40 -27.80 -19.02
CA GLY A 69 -11.57 -28.21 -19.82
C GLY A 69 -12.91 -27.74 -19.26
N VAL A 70 -12.91 -26.71 -18.37
CA VAL A 70 -14.14 -26.19 -17.75
C VAL A 70 -14.44 -24.80 -18.26
N ASP A 71 -15.53 -24.68 -19.01
CA ASP A 71 -16.12 -23.41 -19.44
C ASP A 71 -17.48 -23.17 -18.76
N GLY A 72 -17.98 -21.93 -18.80
CA GLY A 72 -19.29 -21.56 -18.26
C GLY A 72 -19.31 -21.11 -16.80
N VAL A 73 -18.26 -21.41 -16.01
CA VAL A 73 -18.12 -20.92 -14.64
C VAL A 73 -17.97 -19.40 -14.63
N ARG A 74 -18.81 -18.72 -13.87
CA ARG A 74 -18.67 -17.28 -13.69
C ARG A 74 -17.60 -16.98 -12.63
N ALA A 75 -16.48 -16.43 -13.06
CA ALA A 75 -15.47 -15.86 -12.18
C ALA A 75 -15.44 -14.34 -12.32
N SER A 76 -15.63 -13.59 -11.22
CA SER A 76 -15.71 -12.12 -11.21
C SER A 76 -15.30 -11.54 -9.85
N THR A 77 -15.24 -10.22 -9.74
CA THR A 77 -15.19 -9.52 -8.46
C THR A 77 -16.61 -9.31 -7.91
N PHE A 78 -16.75 -8.99 -6.62
CA PHE A 78 -18.04 -8.60 -6.04
C PHE A 78 -18.69 -7.45 -6.84
N HIS A 79 -17.92 -6.40 -7.13
CA HIS A 79 -18.41 -5.24 -7.89
C HIS A 79 -18.85 -5.60 -9.31
N SER A 80 -18.06 -6.42 -10.02
CA SER A 80 -18.40 -6.84 -11.38
C SER A 80 -19.65 -7.75 -11.40
N ALA A 81 -19.83 -8.58 -10.37
CA ALA A 81 -21.03 -9.42 -10.23
C ALA A 81 -22.26 -8.57 -9.90
N ALA A 82 -22.14 -7.62 -8.96
CA ALA A 82 -23.20 -6.67 -8.60
C ALA A 82 -23.64 -5.81 -9.79
N LEU A 83 -22.67 -5.22 -10.53
CA LEU A 83 -22.97 -4.42 -11.71
C LEU A 83 -23.69 -5.23 -12.79
N ALA A 84 -23.30 -6.48 -13.02
CA ALA A 84 -23.96 -7.35 -13.99
C ALA A 84 -25.40 -7.70 -13.55
N LEU A 85 -25.61 -7.90 -12.25
CA LEU A 85 -26.93 -8.13 -11.67
C LEU A 85 -27.84 -6.90 -11.85
N LEU A 86 -27.37 -5.73 -11.46
CA LEU A 86 -28.11 -4.48 -11.60
C LEU A 86 -28.45 -4.18 -13.06
N ARG A 87 -27.50 -4.35 -13.99
CA ARG A 87 -27.76 -4.16 -15.43
C ARG A 87 -28.82 -5.11 -15.98
N HIS A 88 -28.87 -6.32 -15.46
CA HIS A 88 -29.83 -7.33 -15.91
C HIS A 88 -31.26 -7.01 -15.47
N PHE A 89 -31.45 -6.54 -14.22
CA PHE A 89 -32.78 -6.31 -13.66
C PHE A 89 -33.25 -4.86 -13.71
N GLU A 90 -32.35 -3.88 -13.65
CA GLU A 90 -32.67 -2.45 -13.59
C GLU A 90 -32.15 -1.67 -14.80
N GLY A 91 -31.32 -2.26 -15.66
CA GLY A 91 -30.74 -1.57 -16.82
C GLY A 91 -29.48 -0.79 -16.50
N ASP A 92 -29.26 0.31 -17.24
CA ASP A 92 -28.05 1.14 -17.10
C ASP A 92 -27.97 1.81 -15.72
N GLN A 93 -26.86 1.69 -15.06
CA GLN A 93 -26.63 2.22 -13.70
C GLN A 93 -26.08 3.66 -13.68
N GLY A 94 -25.92 4.29 -14.84
CA GLY A 94 -25.39 5.64 -14.95
C GLY A 94 -23.84 5.67 -14.87
N ARG A 95 -23.31 6.86 -14.58
CA ARG A 95 -21.88 7.13 -14.63
C ARG A 95 -21.17 6.80 -13.31
N ILE A 96 -20.25 5.85 -13.36
CA ILE A 96 -19.44 5.45 -12.20
C ILE A 96 -18.32 6.47 -11.97
N LEU A 97 -18.20 6.96 -10.74
CA LEU A 97 -17.17 7.90 -10.31
C LEU A 97 -15.82 7.16 -10.19
N ALA A 98 -14.88 7.49 -11.05
CA ALA A 98 -13.56 6.86 -11.06
C ALA A 98 -12.74 7.15 -9.79
N SER A 99 -12.98 8.30 -9.13
CA SER A 99 -12.29 8.66 -7.88
C SER A 99 -13.14 9.63 -7.06
N LYS A 100 -13.42 9.25 -5.82
CA LYS A 100 -14.10 10.10 -4.81
C LYS A 100 -13.34 11.40 -4.55
N ALA A 101 -11.99 11.37 -4.67
CA ALA A 101 -11.13 12.50 -4.39
C ALA A 101 -11.46 13.75 -5.24
N LEU A 102 -12.05 13.58 -6.43
CA LEU A 102 -12.45 14.73 -7.28
C LEU A 102 -13.54 15.57 -6.63
N LEU A 103 -14.59 14.93 -6.10
CA LEU A 103 -15.66 15.62 -5.37
C LEU A 103 -15.18 16.10 -4.00
N LEU A 104 -14.45 15.29 -3.29
CA LEU A 104 -13.99 15.57 -1.93
C LEU A 104 -12.97 16.70 -1.87
N ARG A 105 -12.17 16.93 -2.92
CA ARG A 105 -11.29 18.10 -3.01
C ARG A 105 -12.09 19.42 -2.99
N ARG A 106 -13.22 19.47 -3.69
CA ARG A 106 -14.11 20.64 -3.69
C ARG A 106 -14.78 20.85 -2.33
N ILE A 107 -15.14 19.77 -1.65
CA ILE A 107 -15.73 19.81 -0.30
C ILE A 107 -14.68 20.20 0.73
N GLY A 108 -13.48 19.62 0.67
CA GLY A 108 -12.36 19.92 1.57
C GLY A 108 -12.00 21.41 1.62
N ASN A 109 -12.11 22.12 0.47
CA ASN A 109 -11.86 23.56 0.40
C ASN A 109 -12.86 24.39 1.20
N THR A 110 -14.02 23.86 1.56
CA THR A 110 -15.04 24.54 2.38
C THR A 110 -14.92 24.26 3.87
N LEU A 111 -13.99 23.40 4.27
CA LEU A 111 -13.75 23.09 5.67
C LEU A 111 -13.10 24.26 6.44
N PRO A 112 -13.27 24.34 7.77
CA PRO A 112 -12.57 25.32 8.61
C PRO A 112 -11.06 25.26 8.39
N GLY A 113 -10.34 26.38 8.55
CA GLY A 113 -8.95 26.58 8.18
C GLY A 113 -8.00 25.45 8.63
N ALA A 114 -8.13 24.96 9.86
CA ALA A 114 -7.32 23.85 10.38
C ALA A 114 -7.51 22.51 9.64
N PHE A 115 -8.61 22.35 8.91
CA PHE A 115 -8.99 21.10 8.22
C PHE A 115 -9.08 21.27 6.70
N ARG A 116 -8.95 22.51 6.18
CA ARG A 116 -9.05 22.82 4.73
C ARG A 116 -8.05 22.07 3.89
N PHE A 117 -6.89 21.76 4.45
CA PHE A 117 -5.80 21.06 3.76
C PHE A 117 -5.78 19.55 4.03
N ARG A 118 -6.84 19.01 4.64
CA ARG A 118 -6.94 17.55 4.76
C ARG A 118 -7.09 16.91 3.39
N PRO A 119 -6.34 15.84 3.12
CA PRO A 119 -6.31 15.23 1.81
C PRO A 119 -7.69 14.69 1.45
N ALA A 120 -8.10 14.98 0.24
CA ALA A 120 -9.29 14.35 -0.33
C ALA A 120 -9.18 12.81 -0.34
N GLY A 121 -7.95 12.28 -0.33
CA GLY A 121 -7.67 10.85 -0.21
C GLY A 121 -8.05 10.25 1.13
N ASP A 122 -7.72 10.92 2.25
CA ASP A 122 -8.06 10.44 3.59
C ASP A 122 -9.57 10.50 3.83
N LEU A 123 -10.22 11.59 3.35
CA LEU A 123 -11.67 11.70 3.38
C LEU A 123 -12.35 10.63 2.51
N ALA A 124 -11.74 10.26 1.37
CA ALA A 124 -12.26 9.19 0.51
C ALA A 124 -12.17 7.83 1.18
N THR A 125 -11.06 7.54 1.84
CA THR A 125 -10.87 6.29 2.60
C THR A 125 -11.87 6.19 3.76
N GLU A 126 -12.12 7.31 4.46
CA GLU A 126 -13.12 7.36 5.54
C GLU A 126 -14.55 7.08 5.05
N ILE A 127 -14.95 7.69 3.94
CA ILE A 127 -16.26 7.43 3.33
C ILE A 127 -16.34 5.98 2.83
N GLU A 128 -15.27 5.45 2.26
CA GLU A 128 -15.19 4.05 1.83
C GLU A 128 -15.36 3.10 3.02
N TRP A 129 -14.65 3.33 4.11
CA TRP A 129 -14.79 2.59 5.36
C TRP A 129 -16.24 2.62 5.88
N ALA A 130 -16.85 3.81 5.94
CA ALA A 130 -18.22 3.97 6.40
C ALA A 130 -19.23 3.21 5.51
N LYS A 131 -19.15 3.37 4.20
CA LYS A 131 -20.05 2.70 3.24
C LYS A 131 -19.86 1.19 3.23
N ASN A 132 -18.63 0.71 3.34
CA ASN A 132 -18.34 -0.73 3.45
C ASN A 132 -18.89 -1.36 4.73
N ARG A 133 -19.18 -0.56 5.75
CA ARG A 133 -19.91 -0.95 6.98
C ARG A 133 -21.42 -0.68 6.89
N ARG A 134 -21.92 -0.32 5.71
CA ARG A 134 -23.32 0.07 5.45
C ARG A 134 -23.78 1.28 6.28
N LEU A 135 -22.86 2.15 6.71
CA LEU A 135 -23.20 3.37 7.42
C LEU A 135 -23.66 4.45 6.42
N THR A 136 -24.67 5.20 6.85
CA THR A 136 -25.16 6.39 6.16
C THR A 136 -24.65 7.64 6.87
N PRO A 137 -24.72 8.85 6.27
CA PRO A 137 -24.40 10.08 6.97
C PRO A 137 -25.17 10.26 8.29
N ASP A 138 -26.33 9.65 8.45
CA ASP A 138 -27.18 9.79 9.64
C ASP A 138 -26.82 8.78 10.74
N THR A 139 -26.37 7.58 10.39
CA THR A 139 -25.92 6.54 11.35
C THR A 139 -24.44 6.62 11.68
N TYR A 140 -23.63 7.27 10.83
CA TYR A 140 -22.17 7.32 10.91
C TYR A 140 -21.64 7.65 12.30
N ARG A 141 -22.14 8.74 12.91
CA ARG A 141 -21.64 9.20 14.21
C ARG A 141 -21.93 8.22 15.36
N ALA A 142 -23.11 7.61 15.34
CA ALA A 142 -23.54 6.70 16.40
C ALA A 142 -22.78 5.36 16.36
N GLU A 143 -22.30 4.98 15.17
CA GLU A 143 -21.70 3.67 14.92
C GLU A 143 -20.17 3.71 14.69
N LEU A 144 -19.52 4.83 15.04
CA LEU A 144 -18.05 4.95 14.95
C LEU A 144 -17.31 3.95 15.85
N GLY A 145 -17.85 3.67 17.06
CA GLY A 145 -17.14 2.88 18.07
C GLY A 145 -15.79 3.51 18.41
N ASP A 146 -14.75 2.71 18.40
CA ASP A 146 -13.35 3.14 18.66
C ASP A 146 -12.64 3.68 17.39
N HIS A 147 -13.33 3.79 16.27
CA HIS A 147 -12.73 4.29 15.03
C HIS A 147 -12.48 5.80 15.09
N GLU A 148 -11.23 6.19 14.81
CA GLU A 148 -10.81 7.60 14.78
C GLU A 148 -10.81 8.13 13.34
N PRO A 149 -11.78 8.97 12.93
CA PRO A 149 -11.77 9.56 11.59
C PRO A 149 -10.65 10.61 11.43
N PRO A 150 -10.24 10.91 10.18
CA PRO A 150 -9.14 11.84 9.89
C PRO A 150 -9.41 13.29 10.30
N ILE A 151 -10.68 13.66 10.47
CA ILE A 151 -11.16 14.95 10.98
C ILE A 151 -12.21 14.70 12.07
N PRO A 152 -12.57 15.70 12.90
CA PRO A 152 -13.59 15.50 13.93
C PRO A 152 -14.86 14.83 13.41
N PRO A 153 -15.46 13.90 14.16
CA PRO A 153 -16.63 13.10 13.73
C PRO A 153 -17.78 13.93 13.14
N ASP A 154 -18.10 15.06 13.73
CA ASP A 154 -19.15 15.95 13.22
C ASP A 154 -18.83 16.56 11.85
N LEU A 155 -17.56 16.87 11.62
CA LEU A 155 -17.10 17.36 10.32
C LEU A 155 -17.08 16.22 9.29
N SER A 156 -16.64 15.01 9.69
CA SER A 156 -16.68 13.82 8.84
C SER A 156 -18.10 13.50 8.38
N CYS A 157 -19.07 13.55 9.31
CA CYS A 157 -20.49 13.36 9.00
C CYS A 157 -21.01 14.42 8.00
N ARG A 158 -20.63 15.70 8.16
CA ARG A 158 -20.99 16.78 7.22
C ARG A 158 -20.36 16.59 5.85
N VAL A 159 -19.08 16.19 5.79
CA VAL A 159 -18.37 15.88 4.54
C VAL A 159 -19.05 14.71 3.84
N PHE A 160 -19.37 13.64 4.57
CA PHE A 160 -20.04 12.47 4.01
C PHE A 160 -21.42 12.84 3.43
N ARG A 161 -22.23 13.60 4.18
CA ARG A 161 -23.55 14.09 3.69
C ARG A 161 -23.43 14.96 2.45
N GLU A 162 -22.48 15.88 2.43
CA GLU A 162 -22.26 16.76 1.28
C GLU A 162 -21.71 15.98 0.07
N TYR A 163 -20.88 14.98 0.30
CA TYR A 163 -20.40 14.07 -0.74
C TYR A 163 -21.56 13.32 -1.41
N GLU A 164 -22.43 12.67 -0.62
CA GLU A 164 -23.60 11.96 -1.14
C GLU A 164 -24.55 12.90 -1.89
N ARG A 165 -24.78 14.11 -1.35
CA ARG A 165 -25.63 15.12 -1.99
C ARG A 165 -25.09 15.53 -3.36
N ARG A 166 -23.79 15.83 -3.49
CA ARG A 166 -23.17 16.23 -4.76
C ARG A 166 -23.13 15.08 -5.74
N LYS A 167 -22.78 13.91 -5.30
CA LYS A 167 -22.77 12.70 -6.11
C LYS A 167 -24.15 12.46 -6.74
N ALA A 168 -25.22 12.55 -5.96
CA ALA A 168 -26.59 12.42 -6.44
C ALA A 168 -26.98 13.53 -7.42
N ALA A 169 -26.64 14.80 -7.12
CA ALA A 169 -26.93 15.94 -7.99
C ALA A 169 -26.24 15.85 -9.36
N GLU A 170 -25.07 15.22 -9.45
CA GLU A 170 -24.32 15.00 -10.70
C GLU A 170 -24.71 13.67 -11.40
N GLY A 171 -25.66 12.91 -10.88
CA GLY A 171 -26.06 11.58 -11.40
C GLY A 171 -24.93 10.56 -11.37
N LEU A 172 -24.05 10.67 -10.37
CA LEU A 172 -22.90 9.79 -10.20
C LEU A 172 -23.17 8.71 -9.17
N ILE A 173 -22.54 7.55 -9.36
CA ILE A 173 -22.47 6.47 -8.37
C ILE A 173 -21.00 6.13 -8.11
N ASP A 174 -20.67 5.70 -6.90
CA ASP A 174 -19.37 5.14 -6.58
C ASP A 174 -19.42 3.60 -6.52
N PHE A 175 -18.28 2.99 -6.26
CA PHE A 175 -18.19 1.53 -6.24
C PHE A 175 -19.00 0.90 -5.12
N GLU A 176 -19.08 1.52 -3.94
CA GLU A 176 -19.89 1.01 -2.83
C GLU A 176 -21.38 1.13 -3.13
N ASP A 177 -21.83 2.15 -3.90
CA ASP A 177 -23.22 2.24 -4.35
C ASP A 177 -23.64 1.05 -5.21
N LEU A 178 -22.74 0.50 -6.03
CA LEU A 178 -23.04 -0.69 -6.82
C LEU A 178 -23.41 -1.89 -5.93
N LEU A 179 -22.63 -2.08 -4.87
CA LEU A 179 -22.89 -3.16 -3.92
C LEU A 179 -24.17 -2.90 -3.12
N GLU A 180 -24.32 -1.69 -2.58
CA GLU A 180 -25.50 -1.32 -1.77
C GLU A 180 -26.79 -1.37 -2.59
N ARG A 181 -26.81 -0.93 -3.86
CA ARG A 181 -27.97 -1.06 -4.75
C ARG A 181 -28.30 -2.53 -5.01
N ALA A 182 -27.28 -3.37 -5.28
CA ALA A 182 -27.50 -4.80 -5.47
C ALA A 182 -28.08 -5.47 -4.20
N VAL A 183 -27.58 -5.08 -3.02
CA VAL A 183 -28.13 -5.54 -1.74
C VAL A 183 -29.59 -5.12 -1.60
N ARG A 184 -29.92 -3.84 -1.79
CA ARG A 184 -31.31 -3.33 -1.68
C ARG A 184 -32.26 -3.96 -2.68
N LEU A 185 -31.80 -4.17 -3.92
CA LEU A 185 -32.59 -4.87 -4.94
C LEU A 185 -32.97 -6.27 -4.45
N LEU A 186 -32.03 -7.02 -3.92
CA LEU A 186 -32.25 -8.39 -3.43
C LEU A 186 -33.04 -8.43 -2.10
N GLU A 187 -32.91 -7.42 -1.24
CA GLU A 187 -33.69 -7.27 -0.03
C GLU A 187 -35.17 -6.97 -0.36
N GLY A 188 -35.41 -6.07 -1.34
CA GLY A 188 -36.73 -5.55 -1.70
C GLY A 188 -37.50 -6.41 -2.68
N ASP A 189 -36.84 -7.18 -3.56
CA ASP A 189 -37.51 -7.98 -4.60
C ASP A 189 -37.23 -9.49 -4.47
N GLY A 190 -38.21 -10.19 -3.89
CA GLY A 190 -38.16 -11.63 -3.71
C GLY A 190 -38.09 -12.41 -5.04
N LYS A 191 -38.63 -11.90 -6.15
CA LYS A 191 -38.58 -12.56 -7.46
C LYS A 191 -37.16 -12.50 -8.04
N THR A 192 -36.56 -11.33 -8.00
CA THR A 192 -35.14 -11.15 -8.39
C THR A 192 -34.24 -12.05 -7.55
N ARG A 193 -34.46 -12.09 -6.22
CA ARG A 193 -33.68 -12.97 -5.32
C ARG A 193 -33.87 -14.45 -5.68
N ALA A 194 -35.07 -14.91 -5.94
CA ALA A 194 -35.33 -16.28 -6.37
C ALA A 194 -34.60 -16.62 -7.69
N SER A 195 -34.66 -15.72 -8.68
CA SER A 195 -33.93 -15.90 -9.95
C SER A 195 -32.41 -16.01 -9.75
N VAL A 196 -31.84 -15.22 -8.84
CA VAL A 196 -30.41 -15.32 -8.47
C VAL A 196 -30.11 -16.66 -7.80
N HIS A 197 -30.98 -17.15 -6.93
CA HIS A 197 -30.85 -18.44 -6.26
C HIS A 197 -30.93 -19.62 -7.24
N GLU A 198 -31.78 -19.55 -8.27
CA GLU A 198 -31.85 -20.55 -9.33
C GLU A 198 -30.57 -20.58 -10.17
N ARG A 199 -30.05 -19.40 -10.47
CA ARG A 199 -28.85 -19.22 -11.31
C ARG A 199 -27.58 -19.69 -10.64
N TRP A 200 -27.32 -19.26 -9.40
CA TRP A 200 -26.09 -19.57 -8.68
C TRP A 200 -26.39 -20.44 -7.46
N ARG A 201 -25.83 -21.65 -7.49
CA ARG A 201 -26.09 -22.68 -6.49
C ARG A 201 -24.87 -23.01 -5.65
N ALA A 202 -23.66 -22.75 -6.16
CA ALA A 202 -22.40 -22.97 -5.44
C ALA A 202 -21.50 -21.73 -5.53
N PHE A 203 -20.90 -21.37 -4.41
CA PHE A 203 -20.07 -20.18 -4.27
C PHE A 203 -18.65 -20.58 -3.86
N THR A 204 -17.67 -19.95 -4.49
CA THR A 204 -16.27 -20.02 -4.06
C THR A 204 -15.77 -18.60 -3.94
N VAL A 205 -15.32 -18.20 -2.74
CA VAL A 205 -14.81 -16.85 -2.48
C VAL A 205 -13.36 -16.95 -2.06
N ASP A 206 -12.47 -16.38 -2.88
CA ASP A 206 -11.02 -16.28 -2.61
C ASP A 206 -10.73 -14.99 -1.83
N GLU A 207 -9.62 -15.00 -1.07
CA GLU A 207 -9.19 -13.89 -0.20
C GLU A 207 -10.30 -13.45 0.79
N TYR A 208 -11.02 -14.40 1.36
CA TYR A 208 -12.21 -14.14 2.18
C TYR A 208 -11.92 -13.32 3.45
N GLN A 209 -10.66 -13.28 3.91
CA GLN A 209 -10.23 -12.43 5.02
C GLN A 209 -10.29 -10.93 4.72
N ASP A 210 -10.44 -10.55 3.44
CA ASP A 210 -10.53 -9.15 3.02
C ASP A 210 -11.98 -8.69 2.74
N VAL A 211 -12.96 -9.56 2.97
CA VAL A 211 -14.38 -9.25 2.79
C VAL A 211 -14.84 -8.25 3.85
N ASN A 212 -15.54 -7.19 3.42
CA ASN A 212 -16.19 -6.22 4.30
C ASN A 212 -17.68 -6.55 4.51
N LEU A 213 -18.35 -5.84 5.42
CA LEU A 213 -19.75 -6.09 5.76
C LEU A 213 -20.69 -5.95 4.55
N LEU A 214 -20.46 -4.96 3.69
CA LEU A 214 -21.31 -4.74 2.51
C LEU A 214 -21.18 -5.90 1.50
N GLN A 215 -19.98 -6.41 1.27
CA GLN A 215 -19.73 -7.58 0.44
C GLN A 215 -20.31 -8.85 1.08
N GLN A 216 -20.17 -8.99 2.40
CA GLN A 216 -20.76 -10.10 3.14
C GLN A 216 -22.30 -10.10 3.03
N SER A 217 -22.94 -8.92 3.20
CA SER A 217 -24.39 -8.79 3.04
C SER A 217 -24.87 -9.22 1.65
N LEU A 218 -24.12 -8.85 0.61
CA LEU A 218 -24.44 -9.27 -0.76
C LEU A 218 -24.28 -10.78 -0.94
N LEU A 219 -23.21 -11.37 -0.41
CA LEU A 219 -22.97 -12.81 -0.45
C LEU A 219 -24.07 -13.58 0.30
N ASP A 220 -24.52 -13.06 1.45
CA ASP A 220 -25.58 -13.66 2.24
C ASP A 220 -26.92 -13.70 1.48
N LEU A 221 -27.23 -12.63 0.76
CA LEU A 221 -28.41 -12.57 -0.10
C LEU A 221 -28.29 -13.49 -1.32
N TRP A 222 -27.11 -13.67 -1.90
CA TRP A 222 -26.89 -14.64 -2.96
C TRP A 222 -27.02 -16.09 -2.45
N LEU A 223 -26.48 -16.35 -1.27
CA LEU A 223 -26.49 -17.68 -0.66
C LEU A 223 -27.91 -18.06 -0.16
N GLY A 224 -28.62 -17.12 0.47
CA GLY A 224 -29.88 -17.36 1.15
C GLY A 224 -29.70 -18.33 2.32
N GLU A 225 -30.62 -19.27 2.46
CA GLU A 225 -30.60 -20.32 3.50
C GLU A 225 -29.66 -21.50 3.17
N ARG A 226 -28.99 -21.46 2.02
CA ARG A 226 -28.11 -22.53 1.56
C ARG A 226 -26.72 -22.39 2.21
N ASP A 227 -25.96 -23.46 2.16
CA ASP A 227 -24.63 -23.56 2.76
C ASP A 227 -23.51 -23.92 1.76
N GLU A 228 -23.83 -23.95 0.46
CA GLU A 228 -22.89 -24.30 -0.62
C GLU A 228 -21.84 -23.20 -0.85
N LEU A 229 -21.05 -22.92 0.19
CA LEU A 229 -20.01 -21.88 0.23
C LEU A 229 -18.63 -22.48 0.50
N CYS A 230 -17.70 -22.27 -0.41
CA CYS A 230 -16.28 -22.47 -0.18
C CYS A 230 -15.61 -21.12 0.07
N ALA A 231 -15.25 -20.84 1.32
CA ALA A 231 -14.49 -19.67 1.72
C ALA A 231 -13.00 -20.02 1.82
N VAL A 232 -12.16 -19.27 1.12
CA VAL A 232 -10.71 -19.50 1.09
C VAL A 232 -9.99 -18.22 1.49
N GLY A 233 -9.06 -18.32 2.43
CA GLY A 233 -8.34 -17.14 2.87
C GLY A 233 -7.15 -17.44 3.78
N ASP A 234 -6.45 -16.38 4.09
CA ASP A 234 -5.33 -16.34 5.03
C ASP A 234 -5.51 -15.16 5.99
N ASP A 235 -6.00 -15.43 7.19
CA ASP A 235 -6.20 -14.42 8.22
C ASP A 235 -4.90 -13.71 8.64
N TYR A 236 -3.73 -14.34 8.44
CA TYR A 236 -2.43 -13.70 8.62
C TYR A 236 -2.11 -12.66 7.53
N GLN A 237 -2.87 -12.64 6.43
CA GLN A 237 -2.76 -11.64 5.37
C GLN A 237 -3.93 -10.65 5.34
N ALA A 238 -4.71 -10.53 6.42
CA ALA A 238 -5.75 -9.51 6.58
C ALA A 238 -5.11 -8.15 6.86
N ILE A 239 -4.98 -7.32 5.82
CA ILE A 239 -4.27 -6.03 5.84
C ILE A 239 -5.10 -4.89 5.24
N TYR A 240 -6.44 -4.99 5.26
CA TYR A 240 -7.36 -4.01 4.70
C TYR A 240 -8.46 -3.60 5.69
N SER A 241 -8.19 -3.65 7.02
CA SER A 241 -9.17 -3.24 8.03
C SER A 241 -9.55 -1.76 7.90
N PHE A 242 -8.62 -0.92 7.45
CA PHE A 242 -8.86 0.50 7.17
C PHE A 242 -9.91 0.76 6.07
N THR A 243 -10.26 -0.25 5.26
CA THR A 243 -11.37 -0.18 4.30
C THR A 243 -12.65 -0.87 4.82
N GLY A 244 -12.65 -1.34 6.07
CA GLY A 244 -13.78 -2.05 6.68
C GLY A 244 -13.76 -3.57 6.48
N ALA A 245 -12.70 -4.15 5.93
CA ALA A 245 -12.53 -5.61 5.82
C ALA A 245 -12.32 -6.25 7.20
N SER A 246 -12.73 -7.52 7.34
CA SER A 246 -12.57 -8.26 8.58
C SER A 246 -12.29 -9.75 8.34
N PRO A 247 -11.22 -10.32 8.93
CA PRO A 247 -10.96 -11.75 8.88
C PRO A 247 -11.98 -12.59 9.67
N GLU A 248 -12.80 -11.94 10.51
CA GLU A 248 -13.81 -12.61 11.33
C GLU A 248 -14.83 -13.38 10.48
N TRP A 249 -15.15 -12.90 9.28
CA TRP A 249 -16.04 -13.62 8.37
C TRP A 249 -15.51 -15.00 8.01
N LEU A 250 -14.20 -15.13 7.77
CA LEU A 250 -13.54 -16.40 7.50
C LEU A 250 -13.47 -17.27 8.76
N LEU A 251 -13.05 -16.70 9.88
CA LEU A 251 -12.87 -17.43 11.13
C LEU A 251 -14.18 -17.88 11.78
N ALA A 252 -15.25 -17.14 11.56
CA ALA A 252 -16.59 -17.46 12.08
C ALA A 252 -17.35 -18.48 11.23
N LEU A 253 -16.88 -18.85 10.04
CA LEU A 253 -17.61 -19.75 9.14
C LEU A 253 -18.02 -21.07 9.80
N PRO A 254 -17.15 -21.76 10.58
CA PRO A 254 -17.55 -23.00 11.29
C PRO A 254 -18.61 -22.80 12.38
N ARG A 255 -18.73 -21.59 12.92
CA ARG A 255 -19.80 -21.25 13.87
C ARG A 255 -21.10 -20.90 13.17
N ARG A 256 -21.01 -20.36 11.96
CA ARG A 256 -22.16 -20.02 11.13
C ARG A 256 -22.85 -21.26 10.53
N PHE A 257 -22.06 -22.21 10.05
CA PHE A 257 -22.55 -23.45 9.46
C PHE A 257 -21.95 -24.63 10.24
N ALA A 258 -22.80 -25.36 10.99
CA ALA A 258 -22.35 -26.45 11.87
C ALA A 258 -21.59 -27.55 11.12
N GLU A 259 -21.99 -27.84 9.87
CA GLU A 259 -21.35 -28.88 9.04
C GLU A 259 -20.10 -28.40 8.28
N THR A 260 -19.54 -27.23 8.64
CA THR A 260 -18.38 -26.69 7.93
C THR A 260 -17.17 -27.61 8.04
N ARG A 261 -16.72 -28.08 6.88
CA ARG A 261 -15.44 -28.77 6.78
C ARG A 261 -14.32 -27.74 6.79
N VAL A 262 -13.39 -27.83 7.74
CA VAL A 262 -12.21 -26.95 7.81
C VAL A 262 -10.99 -27.68 7.29
N VAL A 263 -10.34 -27.14 6.27
CA VAL A 263 -9.09 -27.65 5.69
C VAL A 263 -7.99 -26.64 5.89
N ARG A 264 -6.85 -27.03 6.47
CA ARG A 264 -5.67 -26.18 6.62
C ARG A 264 -4.64 -26.54 5.56
N LEU A 265 -4.20 -25.53 4.78
CA LEU A 265 -3.10 -25.68 3.83
C LEU A 265 -1.87 -25.02 4.42
N GLU A 266 -0.93 -25.83 4.88
CA GLU A 266 0.28 -25.36 5.56
C GLU A 266 1.58 -25.68 4.79
N ARG A 267 1.54 -26.58 3.79
CA ARG A 267 2.70 -26.92 2.96
C ARG A 267 2.97 -25.80 1.96
N ASN A 268 4.08 -25.08 2.18
CA ASN A 268 4.49 -23.97 1.35
C ASN A 268 5.40 -24.44 0.21
N TYR A 269 5.01 -24.13 -1.02
CA TYR A 269 5.71 -24.46 -2.28
C TYR A 269 6.39 -23.24 -2.92
N ARG A 270 6.47 -22.13 -2.19
CA ARG A 270 7.01 -20.86 -2.68
C ARG A 270 8.41 -20.60 -2.17
N SER A 271 8.57 -20.64 -0.86
CA SER A 271 9.73 -20.10 -0.17
C SER A 271 10.66 -21.19 0.35
N THR A 272 11.94 -20.90 0.41
CA THR A 272 12.94 -21.78 1.02
C THR A 272 12.70 -21.94 2.52
N PRO A 273 13.18 -23.03 3.14
CA PRO A 273 13.06 -23.24 4.58
C PRO A 273 13.56 -22.08 5.43
N GLN A 274 14.66 -21.43 5.03
CA GLN A 274 15.28 -20.33 5.79
C GLN A 274 14.39 -19.07 5.79
N VAL A 275 13.76 -18.73 4.67
CA VAL A 275 12.80 -17.63 4.59
C VAL A 275 11.58 -17.91 5.45
N LEU A 276 11.05 -19.16 5.39
CA LEU A 276 9.87 -19.53 6.17
C LEU A 276 10.14 -19.62 7.66
N GLU A 277 11.32 -20.08 8.05
CA GLU A 277 11.73 -20.12 9.47
C GLU A 277 11.64 -18.71 10.08
N LEU A 278 12.18 -17.70 9.36
CA LEU A 278 12.10 -16.32 9.81
C LEU A 278 10.65 -15.82 9.88
N ALA A 279 9.85 -16.06 8.85
CA ALA A 279 8.45 -15.64 8.83
C ALA A 279 7.60 -16.35 9.92
N ASN A 280 7.84 -17.63 10.16
CA ASN A 280 7.13 -18.41 11.16
C ASN A 280 7.38 -17.91 12.60
N ARG A 281 8.47 -17.19 12.86
CA ARG A 281 8.73 -16.59 14.19
C ARG A 281 7.70 -15.53 14.57
N LEU A 282 7.02 -14.89 13.58
CA LEU A 282 5.93 -13.96 13.86
C LEU A 282 4.60 -14.66 14.17
N VAL A 283 4.41 -15.91 13.74
CA VAL A 283 3.13 -16.63 13.85
C VAL A 283 2.54 -16.62 15.25
N PRO A 284 3.28 -16.83 16.34
CA PRO A 284 2.72 -16.79 17.69
C PRO A 284 2.08 -15.45 18.09
N ARG A 285 2.38 -14.39 17.33
CA ARG A 285 1.92 -13.02 17.59
C ARG A 285 0.89 -12.51 16.60
N LEU A 286 0.56 -13.29 15.56
CA LEU A 286 -0.40 -12.89 14.52
C LEU A 286 -1.86 -13.07 14.95
N GLY A 287 -2.13 -13.88 15.98
CA GLY A 287 -3.49 -14.22 16.40
C GLY A 287 -4.23 -15.08 15.35
N GLY A 288 -5.56 -15.16 15.46
CA GLY A 288 -6.40 -15.85 14.47
C GLY A 288 -6.27 -17.39 14.48
N SER A 289 -6.31 -18.00 13.30
CA SER A 289 -6.25 -19.46 13.15
C SER A 289 -4.81 -19.97 13.30
N ALA A 290 -4.56 -20.86 14.28
CA ALA A 290 -3.24 -21.47 14.45
C ALA A 290 -2.84 -22.24 13.18
N LYS A 291 -1.78 -21.79 12.50
CA LYS A 291 -1.18 -22.45 11.35
C LYS A 291 0.30 -22.09 11.25
N THR A 292 1.12 -23.04 10.83
CA THR A 292 2.57 -22.85 10.64
C THR A 292 2.97 -23.37 9.27
N LEU A 293 3.68 -22.56 8.50
CA LEU A 293 4.08 -22.96 7.16
C LEU A 293 5.21 -23.99 7.19
N ALA A 294 4.96 -25.13 6.57
CA ALA A 294 5.93 -26.22 6.39
C ALA A 294 6.62 -26.08 5.01
N PRO A 295 7.93 -25.94 4.93
CA PRO A 295 8.63 -25.75 3.66
C PRO A 295 8.64 -27.02 2.83
N MET A 296 8.36 -26.86 1.53
CA MET A 296 8.45 -27.94 0.53
C MET A 296 9.51 -27.63 -0.54
N CYS A 297 10.12 -26.46 -0.52
CA CYS A 297 11.21 -26.08 -1.39
C CYS A 297 12.56 -26.56 -0.85
N PRO A 298 13.58 -26.72 -1.72
CA PRO A 298 14.95 -26.99 -1.30
C PRO A 298 15.50 -25.89 -0.38
N TYR A 299 16.55 -26.22 0.36
CA TYR A 299 17.30 -25.26 1.16
C TYR A 299 17.87 -24.13 0.28
N GLY A 300 17.83 -22.92 0.79
CA GLY A 300 18.35 -21.70 0.15
C GLY A 300 19.34 -20.96 1.05
N PRO A 301 19.75 -19.75 0.67
CA PRO A 301 20.59 -18.91 1.53
C PRO A 301 19.81 -18.45 2.77
N ALA A 302 20.55 -18.18 3.84
CA ALA A 302 19.98 -17.56 5.02
C ALA A 302 19.53 -16.12 4.71
N PRO A 303 18.40 -15.64 5.25
CA PRO A 303 18.04 -14.23 5.17
C PRO A 303 19.13 -13.32 5.72
N VAL A 304 19.42 -12.23 5.03
CA VAL A 304 20.35 -11.21 5.49
C VAL A 304 19.58 -10.19 6.31
N VAL A 305 19.90 -10.06 7.60
CA VAL A 305 19.18 -9.17 8.52
C VAL A 305 20.19 -8.33 9.29
N GLY A 306 20.13 -7.01 9.13
CA GLY A 306 21.10 -6.12 9.78
C GLY A 306 20.85 -4.63 9.54
N PRO A 307 21.46 -3.76 10.37
CA PRO A 307 21.36 -2.32 10.18
C PRO A 307 22.22 -1.83 9.02
N GLY A 308 21.76 -0.79 8.32
CA GLY A 308 22.56 -0.02 7.35
C GLY A 308 23.02 -0.81 6.12
N LEU A 309 22.31 -1.88 5.74
CA LEU A 309 22.65 -2.66 4.55
C LEU A 309 22.28 -1.88 3.27
N ASP A 310 23.22 -1.80 2.34
CA ASP A 310 23.02 -1.14 1.04
C ASP A 310 22.18 -2.04 0.11
N VAL A 311 20.93 -1.66 -0.09
CA VAL A 311 19.99 -2.39 -0.95
C VAL A 311 20.48 -2.41 -2.41
N ALA A 312 21.00 -1.29 -2.94
CA ALA A 312 21.45 -1.22 -4.33
C ALA A 312 22.68 -2.11 -4.57
N ALA A 313 23.60 -2.18 -3.61
CA ALA A 313 24.75 -3.08 -3.67
C ALA A 313 24.31 -4.55 -3.70
N HIS A 314 23.36 -4.96 -2.83
CA HIS A 314 22.85 -6.33 -2.80
C HIS A 314 22.04 -6.70 -4.07
N VAL A 315 21.29 -5.74 -4.64
CA VAL A 315 20.63 -5.94 -5.94
C VAL A 315 21.65 -6.25 -7.03
N ARG A 316 22.75 -5.46 -7.11
CA ARG A 316 23.83 -5.70 -8.09
C ARG A 316 24.52 -7.05 -7.88
N GLU A 317 24.79 -7.42 -6.64
CA GLU A 317 25.41 -8.69 -6.28
C GLU A 317 24.54 -9.87 -6.74
N LEU A 318 23.23 -9.87 -6.40
CA LEU A 318 22.31 -10.92 -6.81
C LEU A 318 22.10 -10.95 -8.33
N HIS A 319 22.08 -9.79 -8.99
CA HIS A 319 21.98 -9.72 -10.45
C HIS A 319 23.23 -10.29 -11.12
N ALA A 320 24.42 -9.94 -10.63
CA ALA A 320 25.67 -10.55 -11.09
C ALA A 320 25.71 -12.07 -10.82
N GLY A 321 25.04 -12.54 -9.77
CA GLY A 321 24.82 -13.94 -9.45
C GLY A 321 23.74 -14.65 -10.30
N GLY A 322 23.16 -13.94 -11.28
CA GLY A 322 22.21 -14.50 -12.25
C GLY A 322 20.72 -14.37 -11.90
N VAL A 323 20.36 -13.62 -10.86
CA VAL A 323 18.93 -13.32 -10.56
C VAL A 323 18.47 -12.19 -11.48
N PRO A 324 17.39 -12.36 -12.28
CA PRO A 324 16.83 -11.30 -13.10
C PRO A 324 16.34 -10.13 -12.24
N LEU A 325 16.51 -8.89 -12.70
CA LEU A 325 16.04 -7.70 -11.99
C LEU A 325 14.51 -7.70 -11.79
N GLU A 326 13.78 -8.24 -12.76
CA GLU A 326 12.32 -8.38 -12.74
C GLU A 326 11.83 -9.39 -11.68
N GLU A 327 12.71 -10.26 -11.20
CA GLU A 327 12.46 -11.20 -10.10
C GLU A 327 12.95 -10.66 -8.75
N MET A 328 13.18 -9.34 -8.66
CA MET A 328 13.57 -8.65 -7.44
C MET A 328 12.55 -7.57 -7.06
N ALA A 329 12.28 -7.40 -5.78
CA ALA A 329 11.40 -6.34 -5.27
C ALA A 329 11.93 -5.67 -4.01
N VAL A 330 11.84 -4.33 -3.98
CA VAL A 330 12.01 -3.53 -2.77
C VAL A 330 10.63 -3.15 -2.28
N LEU A 331 10.29 -3.56 -1.07
CA LEU A 331 8.99 -3.36 -0.47
C LEU A 331 9.10 -2.41 0.72
N VAL A 332 8.42 -1.28 0.63
CA VAL A 332 8.41 -0.23 1.66
C VAL A 332 7.01 -0.06 2.26
N ARG A 333 6.91 0.56 3.43
CA ARG A 333 5.60 0.76 4.07
C ARG A 333 4.76 1.83 3.36
N THR A 334 5.36 2.93 2.93
CA THR A 334 4.66 4.05 2.28
C THR A 334 5.25 4.39 0.92
N ASN A 335 4.42 4.95 0.02
CA ASN A 335 4.90 5.41 -1.29
C ASN A 335 5.95 6.53 -1.18
N ALA A 336 5.93 7.32 -0.11
CA ALA A 336 6.95 8.34 0.12
C ALA A 336 8.37 7.74 0.21
N ARG A 337 8.49 6.51 0.73
CA ARG A 337 9.76 5.81 0.86
C ARG A 337 10.29 5.20 -0.43
N THR A 338 9.46 4.98 -1.45
CA THR A 338 9.96 4.49 -2.75
C THR A 338 10.91 5.47 -3.39
N SER A 339 10.74 6.77 -3.15
CA SER A 339 11.58 7.83 -3.74
C SER A 339 13.05 7.74 -3.37
N GLU A 340 13.35 7.27 -2.17
CA GLU A 340 14.73 7.05 -1.70
C GLU A 340 15.42 5.98 -2.55
N PHE A 341 14.72 4.89 -2.86
CA PHE A 341 15.25 3.80 -3.66
C PHE A 341 15.25 4.10 -5.16
N GLU A 342 14.32 4.92 -5.64
CA GLU A 342 14.35 5.45 -7.01
C GLU A 342 15.63 6.26 -7.25
N GLU A 343 16.05 7.11 -6.29
CA GLU A 343 17.28 7.88 -6.38
C GLU A 343 18.52 6.98 -6.31
N ALA A 344 18.57 6.09 -5.31
CA ALA A 344 19.69 5.16 -5.14
C ALA A 344 19.87 4.25 -6.37
N PHE A 345 18.79 3.77 -6.97
CA PHE A 345 18.85 2.91 -8.15
C PHE A 345 19.25 3.69 -9.41
N HIS A 346 18.77 4.93 -9.55
CA HIS A 346 19.21 5.80 -10.63
C HIS A 346 20.72 6.05 -10.56
N GLU A 347 21.24 6.43 -9.38
CA GLU A 347 22.67 6.65 -9.15
C GLU A 347 23.50 5.38 -9.39
N ALA A 348 22.94 4.22 -9.06
CA ALA A 348 23.60 2.92 -9.28
C ALA A 348 23.43 2.36 -10.69
N GLY A 349 22.69 3.03 -11.59
CA GLY A 349 22.38 2.55 -12.94
C GLY A 349 21.50 1.30 -12.97
N ILE A 350 20.69 1.07 -11.92
CA ILE A 350 19.79 -0.09 -11.82
C ILE A 350 18.41 0.27 -12.38
N PRO A 351 17.94 -0.40 -13.43
CA PRO A 351 16.56 -0.22 -13.91
C PRO A 351 15.56 -0.66 -12.86
N PHE A 352 14.46 0.09 -12.72
CA PHE A 352 13.39 -0.26 -11.80
C PHE A 352 12.01 0.01 -12.40
N GLN A 353 11.00 -0.64 -11.85
CA GLN A 353 9.59 -0.46 -12.21
C GLN A 353 8.75 -0.22 -10.95
N GLY A 354 7.76 0.66 -11.06
CA GLY A 354 6.91 1.02 -9.93
C GLY A 354 6.05 2.22 -10.27
N ALA A 355 5.42 2.85 -9.28
CA ALA A 355 4.77 4.14 -9.47
C ALA A 355 5.85 5.23 -9.58
N SER A 356 6.42 5.41 -10.77
CA SER A 356 7.35 6.51 -11.07
C SER A 356 6.84 7.82 -10.49
N LEU A 357 7.75 8.69 -10.05
CA LEU A 357 7.41 10.04 -9.59
C LEU A 357 6.44 10.74 -10.55
N LEU A 358 6.69 10.63 -11.87
CA LEU A 358 5.87 11.28 -12.90
C LEU A 358 4.46 10.68 -13.04
N ALA A 359 4.26 9.44 -12.63
CA ALA A 359 2.94 8.81 -12.62
C ALA A 359 2.09 9.21 -11.40
N ARG A 360 2.68 9.86 -10.39
CA ARG A 360 1.98 10.28 -9.18
C ARG A 360 1.20 11.58 -9.39
N ASP A 361 0.07 11.73 -8.71
CA ASP A 361 -0.86 12.84 -8.93
C ASP A 361 -0.22 14.23 -8.74
N ALA A 362 0.59 14.41 -7.71
CA ALA A 362 1.27 15.67 -7.44
C ALA A 362 2.19 16.07 -8.59
N ALA A 363 3.02 15.15 -9.06
CA ALA A 363 3.94 15.40 -10.17
C ALA A 363 3.21 15.63 -11.49
N ARG A 364 2.18 14.83 -11.80
CA ARG A 364 1.35 15.04 -13.01
C ARG A 364 0.69 16.40 -13.05
N GLN A 365 0.16 16.86 -11.91
CA GLN A 365 -0.46 18.19 -11.82
C GLN A 365 0.58 19.30 -11.96
N LEU A 366 1.75 19.14 -11.35
CA LEU A 366 2.84 20.08 -11.45
C LEU A 366 3.38 20.16 -12.87
N LEU A 367 3.64 19.04 -13.55
CA LEU A 367 4.05 18.98 -14.96
C LEU A 367 3.02 19.63 -15.88
N LYS A 368 1.72 19.43 -15.61
CA LYS A 368 0.66 20.12 -16.35
C LYS A 368 0.73 21.63 -16.15
N GLY A 369 1.05 22.10 -14.94
CA GLY A 369 1.22 23.50 -14.61
C GLY A 369 2.48 24.14 -15.22
N LEU A 370 3.53 23.35 -15.49
CA LEU A 370 4.77 23.81 -16.13
C LEU A 370 4.62 24.06 -17.64
N ARG A 371 3.62 23.45 -18.28
CA ARG A 371 3.42 23.60 -19.73
C ARG A 371 3.24 25.06 -20.14
N GLY A 372 4.10 25.54 -21.04
CA GLY A 372 4.10 26.92 -21.55
C GLY A 372 4.62 27.97 -20.57
N ARG A 373 5.09 27.58 -19.37
CA ARG A 373 5.80 28.47 -18.45
C ARG A 373 7.27 28.58 -18.85
N ARG A 374 7.85 29.76 -18.61
CA ARG A 374 9.29 30.06 -18.84
C ARG A 374 9.86 30.67 -17.59
N GLY A 375 11.18 30.58 -17.43
CA GLY A 375 11.93 31.14 -16.33
C GLY A 375 12.66 30.06 -15.52
N PRO A 376 13.37 30.47 -14.43
CA PRO A 376 14.11 29.56 -13.60
C PRO A 376 13.22 28.44 -13.03
N ALA A 377 13.59 27.19 -13.28
CA ALA A 377 12.79 26.02 -12.89
C ALA A 377 12.46 26.04 -11.38
N VAL A 378 13.42 26.40 -10.53
CA VAL A 378 13.24 26.43 -9.08
C VAL A 378 12.13 27.38 -8.62
N GLU A 379 11.99 28.54 -9.26
CA GLU A 379 10.99 29.54 -8.90
C GLU A 379 9.59 29.09 -9.34
N VAL A 380 9.48 28.67 -10.61
CA VAL A 380 8.20 28.25 -11.20
C VAL A 380 7.68 26.98 -10.54
N VAL A 381 8.55 25.99 -10.28
CA VAL A 381 8.19 24.74 -9.60
C VAL A 381 7.75 25.02 -8.16
N ARG A 382 8.44 25.91 -7.44
CA ARG A 382 8.08 26.31 -6.07
C ARG A 382 6.71 27.01 -6.05
N GLU A 383 6.47 27.99 -6.92
CA GLU A 383 5.19 28.68 -7.05
C GLU A 383 4.04 27.67 -7.25
N LEU A 384 4.23 26.75 -8.19
CA LEU A 384 3.23 25.73 -8.48
C LEU A 384 3.03 24.75 -7.31
N ALA A 385 4.09 24.34 -6.64
CA ALA A 385 4.03 23.45 -5.49
C ALA A 385 3.30 24.09 -4.29
N VAL A 386 3.58 25.38 -4.00
CA VAL A 386 2.85 26.15 -2.99
C VAL A 386 1.38 26.32 -3.41
N GLY A 387 1.13 26.63 -4.67
CA GLY A 387 -0.24 26.71 -5.22
C GLY A 387 -1.00 25.37 -5.14
N GLN A 388 -0.29 24.24 -5.14
CA GLN A 388 -0.85 22.91 -4.88
C GLN A 388 -0.94 22.56 -3.39
N GLY A 389 -0.54 23.46 -2.48
CA GLY A 389 -0.61 23.28 -1.03
C GLY A 389 0.60 22.56 -0.42
N LEU A 390 1.79 22.78 -0.97
CA LEU A 390 3.03 22.39 -0.27
C LEU A 390 3.09 23.11 1.07
N LEU A 391 3.23 22.34 2.15
CA LEU A 391 3.29 22.87 3.52
C LEU A 391 4.75 23.15 3.91
N THR A 392 4.98 24.26 4.60
CA THR A 392 6.28 24.61 5.18
C THR A 392 6.62 23.75 6.40
N GLU A 393 5.62 23.39 7.18
CA GLU A 393 5.72 22.47 8.30
C GLU A 393 4.71 21.33 8.09
N ILE A 394 5.20 20.09 8.12
CA ILE A 394 4.33 18.91 7.98
C ILE A 394 3.76 18.59 9.36
N PRO A 395 2.42 18.72 9.55
CA PRO A 395 1.80 18.34 10.81
C PRO A 395 1.99 16.84 11.09
N ASP A 396 2.20 16.48 12.36
CA ASP A 396 2.33 15.07 12.80
C ASP A 396 1.10 14.19 12.48
N LYS A 397 -0.01 14.81 12.08
CA LYS A 397 -1.32 14.17 11.89
C LYS A 397 -1.75 14.08 10.42
N LEU A 398 -0.84 14.07 9.47
CA LEU A 398 -1.20 13.85 8.07
C LEU A 398 -1.42 12.36 7.79
N GLY A 399 -2.47 12.05 7.02
CA GLY A 399 -2.67 10.71 6.49
C GLY A 399 -1.59 10.31 5.46
N GLU A 400 -1.42 9.01 5.24
CA GLU A 400 -0.36 8.46 4.39
C GLU A 400 -0.35 9.06 2.96
N ARG A 401 -1.53 9.24 2.36
CA ARG A 401 -1.65 9.79 1.00
C ARG A 401 -1.16 11.23 0.91
N GLU A 402 -1.42 12.04 1.95
CA GLU A 402 -0.94 13.42 1.96
C GLU A 402 0.53 13.50 2.32
N GLN A 403 1.02 12.67 3.22
CA GLN A 403 2.45 12.57 3.46
C GLN A 403 3.20 12.27 2.17
N THR A 404 2.70 11.33 1.36
CA THR A 404 3.26 11.02 0.04
C THR A 404 3.18 12.23 -0.89
N ARG A 405 2.03 12.92 -0.96
CA ARG A 405 1.87 14.11 -1.81
C ARG A 405 2.82 15.24 -1.40
N GLN A 406 2.95 15.51 -0.11
CA GLN A 406 3.88 16.51 0.41
C GLN A 406 5.34 16.13 0.10
N ALA A 407 5.70 14.87 0.28
CA ALA A 407 7.02 14.36 -0.07
C ALA A 407 7.32 14.50 -1.58
N ASP A 408 6.36 14.19 -2.44
CA ASP A 408 6.51 14.33 -3.89
C ASP A 408 6.68 15.79 -4.32
N LEU A 409 5.86 16.71 -3.79
CA LEU A 409 5.97 18.17 -4.07
C LEU A 409 7.31 18.72 -3.59
N ALA A 410 7.71 18.38 -2.37
CA ALA A 410 8.99 18.79 -1.82
C ALA A 410 10.18 18.25 -2.62
N ARG A 411 10.08 16.99 -3.07
CA ARG A 411 11.10 16.38 -3.94
C ARG A 411 11.23 17.12 -5.27
N LEU A 412 10.12 17.47 -5.91
CA LEU A 412 10.14 18.25 -7.17
C LEU A 412 10.77 19.62 -7.00
N VAL A 413 10.47 20.33 -5.89
CA VAL A 413 11.13 21.61 -5.55
C VAL A 413 12.62 21.44 -5.33
N ARG A 414 13.03 20.36 -4.63
CA ARG A 414 14.44 20.03 -4.41
C ARG A 414 15.17 19.74 -5.72
N LEU A 415 14.60 18.88 -6.58
CA LEU A 415 15.17 18.53 -7.88
C LEU A 415 15.32 19.77 -8.78
N ALA A 416 14.32 20.68 -8.80
CA ALA A 416 14.41 21.92 -9.54
C ALA A 416 15.53 22.85 -8.98
N GLY A 417 15.72 22.87 -7.66
CA GLY A 417 16.80 23.60 -7.02
C GLY A 417 18.20 23.02 -7.32
N GLU A 418 18.32 21.70 -7.42
CA GLU A 418 19.56 21.02 -7.79
C GLU A 418 19.90 21.19 -9.28
N PHE A 419 18.87 21.26 -10.14
CA PHE A 419 19.02 21.45 -11.59
C PHE A 419 19.54 22.84 -11.93
N GLY A 420 19.00 23.90 -11.33
CA GLY A 420 19.46 25.28 -11.48
C GLY A 420 19.26 25.91 -12.88
N GLY A 421 18.51 25.24 -13.78
CA GLY A 421 18.25 25.70 -15.15
C GLY A 421 16.81 26.18 -15.37
N GLU A 422 16.44 26.31 -16.66
CA GLU A 422 15.12 26.75 -17.12
C GLU A 422 14.08 25.60 -17.08
N VAL A 423 12.78 25.97 -17.08
CA VAL A 423 11.65 25.03 -16.98
C VAL A 423 11.70 23.91 -18.02
N ASP A 424 11.98 24.24 -19.30
CA ASP A 424 11.96 23.22 -20.36
C ASP A 424 13.02 22.15 -20.13
N GLY A 425 14.27 22.53 -19.81
CA GLY A 425 15.34 21.59 -19.48
C GLY A 425 15.06 20.80 -18.20
N PHE A 426 14.35 21.36 -17.25
CA PHE A 426 13.92 20.62 -16.05
C PHE A 426 12.86 19.55 -16.36
N VAL A 427 11.92 19.85 -17.25
CA VAL A 427 10.92 18.88 -17.73
C VAL A 427 11.61 17.71 -18.45
N ASP A 428 12.60 18.00 -19.29
CA ASP A 428 13.39 16.98 -19.99
C ASP A 428 14.17 16.11 -19.01
N LEU A 429 14.84 16.73 -18.02
CA LEU A 429 15.52 16.00 -16.93
C LEU A 429 14.57 15.06 -16.17
N LEU A 430 13.36 15.53 -15.86
CA LEU A 430 12.38 14.70 -15.16
C LEU A 430 11.94 13.49 -16.03
N HIS A 431 11.74 13.69 -17.32
CA HIS A 431 11.39 12.60 -18.23
C HIS A 431 12.54 11.62 -18.43
N GLU A 432 13.78 12.10 -18.54
CA GLU A 432 14.97 11.25 -18.63
C GLU A 432 15.15 10.42 -17.36
N ARG A 433 15.03 11.05 -16.19
CA ARG A 433 15.32 10.43 -14.88
C ARG A 433 14.20 9.54 -14.34
N PHE A 434 12.94 9.91 -14.60
CA PHE A 434 11.74 9.26 -14.02
C PHE A 434 10.71 8.86 -15.09
N GLY A 435 11.04 8.95 -16.38
CA GLY A 435 10.22 8.43 -17.46
C GLY A 435 10.03 6.91 -17.32
N GLU A 436 8.95 6.39 -17.87
CA GLU A 436 8.62 4.97 -17.77
C GLU A 436 9.75 4.11 -18.31
N SER A 437 10.46 3.43 -17.44
CA SER A 437 11.23 2.24 -17.77
C SER A 437 10.23 1.17 -18.16
N ALA A 438 10.05 0.91 -19.44
CA ALA A 438 9.01 0.04 -20.02
C ALA A 438 9.03 -1.38 -19.40
N GLY A 439 8.49 -1.52 -18.19
CA GLY A 439 8.20 -2.80 -17.53
C GLY A 439 9.41 -3.70 -17.23
N ARG A 440 10.62 -3.16 -17.22
CA ARG A 440 11.86 -3.90 -16.93
C ARG A 440 12.55 -3.36 -15.68
N GLY A 441 13.13 -4.25 -14.89
CA GLY A 441 13.92 -3.91 -13.72
C GLY A 441 13.26 -4.25 -12.37
N VAL A 442 13.90 -3.81 -11.28
CA VAL A 442 13.51 -4.11 -9.90
C VAL A 442 12.15 -3.48 -9.57
N HIS A 443 11.27 -4.24 -8.94
CA HIS A 443 9.97 -3.72 -8.49
C HIS A 443 10.12 -2.84 -7.26
N LEU A 444 9.66 -1.59 -7.31
CA LEU A 444 9.54 -0.69 -6.16
C LEU A 444 8.08 -0.55 -5.77
N LEU A 445 7.67 -1.15 -4.68
CA LEU A 445 6.26 -1.25 -4.27
C LEU A 445 6.08 -0.98 -2.78
N THR A 446 4.84 -0.63 -2.39
CA THR A 446 4.48 -0.74 -0.98
C THR A 446 4.16 -2.19 -0.62
N LEU A 447 4.32 -2.53 0.68
CA LEU A 447 3.96 -3.84 1.23
C LEU A 447 2.51 -4.23 0.89
N HIS A 448 1.57 -3.28 0.94
CA HIS A 448 0.17 -3.53 0.56
C HIS A 448 0.03 -3.95 -0.91
N ARG A 449 0.74 -3.30 -1.82
CA ARG A 449 0.70 -3.62 -3.25
C ARG A 449 1.40 -4.93 -3.59
N ALA A 450 2.26 -5.41 -2.71
CA ALA A 450 2.97 -6.68 -2.85
C ALA A 450 2.09 -7.90 -2.53
N LYS A 451 0.91 -7.70 -1.89
CA LYS A 451 -0.02 -8.80 -1.60
C LYS A 451 -0.43 -9.52 -2.88
N GLY A 452 -0.36 -10.85 -2.86
CA GLY A 452 -0.65 -11.69 -4.03
C GLY A 452 0.49 -11.83 -5.03
N LEU A 453 1.59 -11.08 -4.88
CA LEU A 453 2.79 -11.17 -5.72
C LEU A 453 3.90 -11.96 -5.02
N GLU A 454 4.97 -12.30 -5.75
CA GLU A 454 6.12 -13.05 -5.24
C GLU A 454 7.35 -12.88 -6.14
N TRP A 455 8.55 -12.89 -5.57
CA TRP A 455 9.82 -12.68 -6.26
C TRP A 455 10.90 -13.61 -5.75
N GLU A 456 11.92 -13.86 -6.58
CA GLU A 456 13.13 -14.61 -6.16
C GLU A 456 13.86 -13.89 -5.02
N ALA A 457 13.97 -12.55 -5.10
CA ALA A 457 14.60 -11.74 -4.07
C ALA A 457 13.68 -10.61 -3.59
N VAL A 458 13.56 -10.47 -2.28
CA VAL A 458 12.79 -9.39 -1.63
C VAL A 458 13.68 -8.63 -0.66
N PHE A 459 13.64 -7.31 -0.76
CA PHE A 459 14.33 -6.37 0.11
C PHE A 459 13.29 -5.60 0.92
N LEU A 460 13.40 -5.67 2.25
CA LEU A 460 12.55 -4.99 3.22
C LEU A 460 13.39 -3.94 3.96
N PRO A 461 13.59 -2.76 3.40
CA PRO A 461 14.29 -1.68 4.06
C PRO A 461 13.37 -0.93 5.02
N ARG A 462 13.98 -0.08 5.89
CA ARG A 462 13.24 0.82 6.80
C ARG A 462 12.32 0.08 7.77
N ILE A 463 12.78 -1.10 8.25
CA ILE A 463 12.07 -1.83 9.31
C ILE A 463 12.39 -1.17 10.66
N GLU A 464 11.72 -0.03 10.92
CA GLU A 464 12.01 0.90 12.00
C GLU A 464 10.75 1.31 12.76
N GLU A 465 10.90 1.64 14.05
CA GLU A 465 9.81 2.22 14.84
C GLU A 465 9.32 3.54 14.23
N GLY A 466 8.02 3.62 13.97
CA GLY A 466 7.38 4.77 13.34
C GLY A 466 7.31 4.71 11.81
N GLU A 467 7.98 3.71 11.19
CA GLU A 467 7.86 3.37 9.77
C GLU A 467 7.06 2.05 9.61
N LEU A 468 7.49 0.99 10.30
CA LEU A 468 6.78 -0.28 10.40
C LEU A 468 6.99 -0.86 11.81
N PRO A 469 6.03 -0.74 12.74
CA PRO A 469 4.70 -0.16 12.55
C PRO A 469 4.71 1.37 12.41
N LEU A 470 3.74 1.91 11.67
CA LEU A 470 3.44 3.34 11.69
C LEU A 470 3.02 3.77 13.10
N ARG A 471 3.35 5.00 13.50
CA ARG A 471 3.06 5.52 14.86
C ARG A 471 1.58 5.45 15.26
N ARG A 472 0.68 5.50 14.29
CA ARG A 472 -0.78 5.45 14.48
C ARG A 472 -1.44 4.27 13.77
N GLY A 473 -0.64 3.34 13.24
CA GLY A 473 -1.14 2.12 12.63
C GLY A 473 -1.63 1.15 13.71
N ASP A 474 -2.61 0.32 13.37
CA ASP A 474 -2.95 -0.85 14.16
C ASP A 474 -1.75 -1.81 14.16
N VAL A 475 -1.17 -2.02 15.34
CA VAL A 475 0.05 -2.83 15.48
C VAL A 475 -0.15 -4.28 15.01
N GLU A 476 -1.35 -4.82 15.17
CA GLU A 476 -1.68 -6.18 14.72
C GLU A 476 -1.72 -6.26 13.19
N GLU A 477 -2.34 -5.27 12.55
CA GLU A 477 -2.38 -5.18 11.08
C GLU A 477 -0.99 -4.89 10.50
N GLU A 478 -0.21 -4.01 11.11
CA GLU A 478 1.16 -3.71 10.71
C GLU A 478 2.07 -4.95 10.85
N ARG A 479 1.85 -5.80 11.86
CA ARG A 479 2.56 -7.08 12.01
C ARG A 479 2.19 -8.05 10.89
N ARG A 480 0.90 -8.15 10.53
CA ARG A 480 0.44 -8.95 9.38
C ARG A 480 1.03 -8.42 8.07
N LEU A 481 1.13 -7.10 7.94
CA LEU A 481 1.74 -6.47 6.78
C LEU A 481 3.23 -6.82 6.67
N PHE A 482 3.96 -6.84 7.78
CA PHE A 482 5.35 -7.31 7.80
C PHE A 482 5.45 -8.79 7.43
N TYR A 483 4.58 -9.63 7.98
CA TYR A 483 4.49 -11.06 7.61
C TYR A 483 4.20 -11.24 6.10
N VAL A 484 3.32 -10.42 5.53
CA VAL A 484 3.08 -10.40 4.08
C VAL A 484 4.40 -10.11 3.36
N GLY A 485 5.15 -9.09 3.75
CA GLY A 485 6.45 -8.76 3.15
C GLY A 485 7.44 -9.92 3.17
N LEU A 486 7.66 -10.53 4.33
CA LEU A 486 8.56 -11.68 4.50
C LEU A 486 8.18 -12.85 3.57
N THR A 487 6.87 -13.14 3.46
CA THR A 487 6.36 -14.27 2.67
C THR A 487 6.26 -14.00 1.16
N ARG A 488 6.72 -12.83 0.69
CA ARG A 488 6.85 -12.54 -0.76
C ARG A 488 8.12 -13.12 -1.35
N ALA A 489 9.15 -13.36 -0.53
CA ALA A 489 10.42 -13.91 -0.96
C ALA A 489 10.31 -15.42 -1.27
N LYS A 490 10.83 -15.82 -2.43
CA LYS A 490 11.03 -17.22 -2.77
C LYS A 490 12.34 -17.73 -2.18
N ARG A 491 13.45 -17.03 -2.42
CA ARG A 491 14.78 -17.55 -2.11
C ARG A 491 15.67 -16.58 -1.32
N TYR A 492 15.70 -15.30 -1.71
CA TYR A 492 16.56 -14.31 -1.08
C TYR A 492 15.73 -13.28 -0.33
N LEU A 493 16.07 -13.04 0.91
CA LEU A 493 15.40 -12.05 1.76
C LEU A 493 16.43 -11.18 2.46
N LEU A 494 16.31 -9.86 2.29
CA LEU A 494 17.09 -8.88 3.02
C LEU A 494 16.16 -8.02 3.86
N VAL A 495 16.48 -7.85 5.15
CA VAL A 495 15.73 -6.99 6.09
C VAL A 495 16.70 -6.00 6.70
N THR A 496 16.45 -4.70 6.54
CA THR A 496 17.36 -3.68 7.03
C THR A 496 16.66 -2.46 7.62
N TRP A 497 17.38 -1.73 8.46
CA TRP A 497 16.96 -0.49 9.13
C TRP A 497 18.13 0.45 9.30
N GLU A 498 17.89 1.74 9.43
CA GLU A 498 18.90 2.77 9.70
C GLU A 498 18.67 3.47 11.04
N GLY A 499 17.39 3.62 11.41
CA GLY A 499 16.96 4.28 12.63
C GLY A 499 16.82 3.34 13.83
N LYS A 500 15.84 3.62 14.70
CA LYS A 500 15.47 2.74 15.81
C LYS A 500 14.84 1.47 15.23
N PRO A 501 15.40 0.27 15.50
CA PRO A 501 14.84 -0.98 14.98
C PRO A 501 13.38 -1.13 15.39
N SER A 502 12.59 -1.68 14.47
CA SER A 502 11.19 -2.03 14.73
C SER A 502 11.09 -3.08 15.83
N ARG A 503 10.07 -2.98 16.69
CA ARG A 503 9.72 -4.02 17.67
C ARG A 503 9.47 -5.38 17.02
N PHE A 504 9.08 -5.41 15.76
CA PHE A 504 8.87 -6.66 15.02
C PHE A 504 10.16 -7.45 14.79
N LEU A 505 11.32 -6.78 14.79
CA LEU A 505 12.62 -7.48 14.72
C LEU A 505 12.92 -8.26 16.00
N ASP A 506 12.54 -7.73 17.17
CA ASP A 506 12.65 -8.47 18.43
C ASP A 506 11.74 -9.72 18.42
N GLU A 507 10.54 -9.58 17.83
CA GLU A 507 9.61 -10.71 17.65
C GLU A 507 10.15 -11.80 16.71
N LEU A 508 10.98 -11.43 15.73
CA LEU A 508 11.74 -12.36 14.89
C LEU A 508 12.91 -13.02 15.63
N GLY A 509 13.19 -12.63 16.88
CA GLY A 509 14.37 -13.08 17.62
C GLY A 509 15.68 -12.52 17.07
N VAL A 510 15.59 -11.48 16.24
CA VAL A 510 16.74 -10.70 15.83
C VAL A 510 17.07 -9.79 17.01
N ARG A 511 18.05 -10.19 17.82
CA ARG A 511 18.67 -9.24 18.77
C ARG A 511 19.31 -8.16 17.91
N ALA A 512 18.56 -7.06 17.70
CA ALA A 512 19.14 -5.88 17.13
C ALA A 512 20.26 -5.45 18.08
N ALA A 513 21.49 -5.86 17.78
CA ALA A 513 22.65 -5.23 18.39
C ALA A 513 22.41 -3.74 18.18
N ALA A 514 22.47 -2.97 19.26
CA ALA A 514 22.44 -1.52 19.14
C ALA A 514 23.38 -1.17 18.00
N PRO A 515 22.94 -0.35 17.03
CA PRO A 515 23.78 -0.03 15.89
C PRO A 515 25.17 0.35 16.41
N PRO A 516 26.25 -0.18 15.80
CA PRO A 516 27.59 0.19 16.25
C PRO A 516 27.65 1.69 16.26
N LEU A 517 27.98 2.26 17.35
CA LEU A 517 28.23 3.64 17.78
C LEU A 517 28.41 4.83 16.78
N PRO A 518 27.75 4.93 15.62
CA PRO A 518 27.55 6.25 15.02
C PRO A 518 26.49 7.07 15.77
N LYS A 519 25.69 6.46 16.66
CA LYS A 519 24.60 7.16 17.38
C LYS A 519 25.07 8.01 18.55
N LEU A 520 26.16 7.66 19.24
CA LEU A 520 26.70 8.57 20.25
C LEU A 520 27.32 9.80 19.58
N GLU A 521 28.04 9.62 18.49
CA GLU A 521 28.54 10.75 17.70
C GLU A 521 27.41 11.54 17.04
N ARG A 522 26.40 10.86 16.48
CA ARG A 522 25.27 11.51 15.82
C ARG A 522 24.31 12.17 16.81
N ALA A 523 23.95 11.53 17.92
CA ALA A 523 23.12 12.13 18.96
C ALA A 523 23.87 13.23 19.72
N VAL A 524 25.18 13.11 19.89
CA VAL A 524 26.04 14.17 20.43
C VAL A 524 26.19 15.28 19.41
N LEU A 525 26.40 14.97 18.13
CA LEU A 525 26.44 15.96 17.04
C LEU A 525 25.07 16.65 16.85
N GLU A 526 23.95 15.92 16.90
CA GLU A 526 22.60 16.50 16.79
C GLU A 526 22.22 17.41 17.97
N GLN A 527 22.88 17.29 19.10
CA GLN A 527 22.71 18.14 20.30
C GLN A 527 23.81 19.18 20.47
N THR A 528 24.80 19.22 19.57
CA THR A 528 25.82 20.25 19.66
C THR A 528 25.22 21.64 19.47
N PRO A 529 25.76 22.67 20.15
CA PRO A 529 25.35 24.06 19.94
C PRO A 529 25.36 24.46 18.46
N ALA A 530 26.34 23.96 17.70
CA ALA A 530 26.47 24.21 16.28
C ALA A 530 25.32 23.66 15.44
N VAL A 531 24.89 22.39 15.66
CA VAL A 531 23.74 21.81 14.95
C VAL A 531 22.46 22.51 15.35
N LYS A 532 22.29 22.88 16.62
CA LYS A 532 21.13 23.62 17.08
C LYS A 532 21.04 24.98 16.38
N ALA A 533 22.11 25.72 16.33
CA ALA A 533 22.16 27.02 15.66
C ALA A 533 21.94 26.91 14.14
N LEU A 534 22.46 25.86 13.50
CA LEU A 534 22.19 25.58 12.08
C LEU A 534 20.73 25.17 11.83
N LYS A 535 20.09 24.45 12.74
CA LYS A 535 18.64 24.14 12.67
C LYS A 535 17.78 25.40 12.81
N GLU A 536 18.15 26.30 13.72
CA GLU A 536 17.49 27.60 13.90
C GLU A 536 17.64 28.48 12.64
N TRP A 537 18.86 28.56 12.10
CA TRP A 537 19.14 29.26 10.85
C TRP A 537 18.32 28.66 9.69
N ARG A 538 18.35 27.34 9.54
CA ARG A 538 17.55 26.64 8.52
C ARG A 538 16.05 26.95 8.64
N LEU A 539 15.52 26.97 9.87
CA LEU A 539 14.10 27.28 10.11
C LEU A 539 13.78 28.73 9.74
N ALA A 540 14.65 29.69 10.07
CA ALA A 540 14.50 31.08 9.66
C ALA A 540 14.52 31.22 8.13
N ARG A 541 15.43 30.52 7.48
CA ARG A 541 15.55 30.52 6.02
C ARG A 541 14.37 29.84 5.33
N SER A 542 13.91 28.73 5.86
CA SER A 542 12.70 28.01 5.47
C SER A 542 11.48 28.92 5.45
N ARG A 543 11.30 29.74 6.48
CA ARG A 543 10.23 30.73 6.57
C ARG A 543 10.36 31.87 5.57
N ALA A 544 11.59 32.40 5.39
CA ALA A 544 11.87 33.45 4.44
C ALA A 544 11.69 33.02 2.98
N ASP A 545 11.99 31.76 2.69
CA ASP A 545 11.87 31.18 1.36
C ASP A 545 10.52 30.48 1.12
N GLU A 546 9.63 30.45 2.12
CA GLU A 546 8.32 29.80 2.08
C GLU A 546 8.39 28.32 1.65
N VAL A 547 9.41 27.60 2.10
CA VAL A 547 9.62 26.17 1.82
C VAL A 547 9.82 25.38 3.10
N PRO A 548 9.52 24.06 3.12
CA PRO A 548 9.83 23.20 4.26
C PRO A 548 11.32 23.20 4.61
N ALA A 549 11.64 23.15 5.90
CA ALA A 549 13.01 23.25 6.41
C ALA A 549 13.95 22.21 5.79
N TYR A 550 13.49 20.99 5.52
CA TYR A 550 14.28 19.93 4.90
C TYR A 550 14.56 20.17 3.39
N VAL A 551 13.82 21.07 2.74
CA VAL A 551 14.10 21.50 1.35
C VAL A 551 15.32 22.42 1.33
N VAL A 552 15.50 23.25 2.36
CA VAL A 552 16.71 24.06 2.52
C VAL A 552 17.92 23.15 2.72
N PHE A 553 17.92 22.36 3.80
CA PHE A 553 18.89 21.30 4.06
C PHE A 553 18.26 20.20 4.92
N ASN A 554 18.59 18.93 4.65
CA ASN A 554 18.21 17.83 5.53
C ASN A 554 19.11 17.80 6.79
N ASP A 555 18.69 17.04 7.81
CA ASP A 555 19.41 16.96 9.08
C ASP A 555 20.81 16.34 8.91
N ARG A 556 20.99 15.44 7.94
CA ARG A 556 22.29 14.86 7.61
C ARG A 556 23.27 15.91 7.07
N THR A 557 22.80 16.77 6.17
CA THR A 557 23.62 17.89 5.64
C THR A 557 24.01 18.85 6.76
N LEU A 558 23.10 19.16 7.71
CA LEU A 558 23.43 20.02 8.86
C LEU A 558 24.45 19.36 9.80
N ALA A 559 24.36 18.06 10.02
CA ALA A 559 25.33 17.32 10.82
C ALA A 559 26.72 17.29 10.17
N GLU A 560 26.78 17.10 8.85
CA GLU A 560 28.04 17.17 8.07
C GLU A 560 28.66 18.57 8.09
N LEU A 561 27.84 19.63 7.98
CA LEU A 561 28.25 21.01 8.10
C LEU A 561 28.85 21.31 9.48
N ALA A 562 28.19 20.86 10.54
CA ALA A 562 28.67 21.03 11.91
C ALA A 562 29.97 20.25 12.21
N SER A 563 30.09 19.06 11.61
CA SER A 563 31.25 18.17 11.78
C SER A 563 32.47 18.66 11.01
N ARG A 564 32.30 19.06 9.74
CA ARG A 564 33.41 19.45 8.86
C ARG A 564 33.79 20.92 8.94
N THR A 565 32.86 21.76 9.47
CA THR A 565 33.05 23.21 9.61
C THR A 565 33.77 23.86 8.41
N PRO A 566 33.18 23.75 7.18
CA PRO A 566 33.84 24.26 5.97
C PRO A 566 34.04 25.77 6.05
N ARG A 567 35.18 26.24 5.53
CA ARG A 567 35.59 27.64 5.54
C ARG A 567 35.56 28.31 4.17
N THR A 568 35.41 27.51 3.11
CA THR A 568 35.38 27.97 1.72
C THR A 568 34.18 27.42 0.95
N LEU A 569 33.77 28.10 -0.13
CA LEU A 569 32.74 27.62 -1.02
C LEU A 569 33.06 26.26 -1.67
N ALA A 570 34.37 26.02 -1.93
CA ALA A 570 34.82 24.75 -2.48
C ALA A 570 34.63 23.59 -1.48
N GLU A 571 34.92 23.83 -0.20
CA GLU A 571 34.68 22.84 0.87
C GLU A 571 33.18 22.63 1.11
N LEU A 572 32.34 23.67 1.00
CA LEU A 572 30.89 23.55 1.04
C LEU A 572 30.34 22.68 -0.10
N ALA A 573 30.89 22.87 -1.31
CA ALA A 573 30.46 22.08 -2.48
C ALA A 573 30.78 20.59 -2.35
N ALA A 574 31.76 20.23 -1.52
CA ALA A 574 32.13 18.83 -1.25
C ALA A 574 31.20 18.13 -0.22
N ILE A 575 30.24 18.86 0.37
CA ILE A 575 29.30 18.30 1.35
C ILE A 575 28.08 17.70 0.65
N PRO A 576 27.72 16.43 0.91
CA PRO A 576 26.54 15.81 0.35
C PRO A 576 25.26 16.59 0.65
N GLY A 577 24.49 16.91 -0.40
CA GLY A 577 23.24 17.70 -0.30
C GLY A 577 23.43 19.21 -0.50
N ILE A 578 24.64 19.66 -0.87
CA ILE A 578 24.94 21.03 -1.30
C ILE A 578 25.31 21.02 -2.79
N GLY A 579 24.30 21.15 -3.64
CA GLY A 579 24.48 21.33 -5.08
C GLY A 579 24.77 22.78 -5.47
N PRO A 580 25.13 23.05 -6.76
CA PRO A 580 25.52 24.38 -7.24
C PRO A 580 24.53 25.50 -6.89
N ALA A 581 23.23 25.26 -7.05
CA ALA A 581 22.20 26.25 -6.75
C ALA A 581 22.09 26.57 -5.25
N LYS A 582 22.30 25.58 -4.36
CA LYS A 582 22.32 25.82 -2.91
C LYS A 582 23.61 26.52 -2.47
N LEU A 583 24.70 26.21 -3.13
CA LEU A 583 25.98 26.86 -2.89
C LEU A 583 25.92 28.35 -3.24
N GLU A 584 25.36 28.67 -4.38
CA GLU A 584 25.14 30.06 -4.82
C GLU A 584 24.18 30.81 -3.89
N ARG A 585 23.05 30.19 -3.54
CA ARG A 585 22.00 30.84 -2.77
C ARG A 585 22.31 30.99 -1.29
N TYR A 586 22.87 29.96 -0.67
CA TYR A 586 23.07 29.88 0.78
C TYR A 586 24.55 29.87 1.20
N GLY A 587 25.48 29.64 0.26
CA GLY A 587 26.89 29.43 0.55
C GLY A 587 27.55 30.57 1.36
N PRO A 588 27.44 31.84 0.91
CA PRO A 588 28.04 32.96 1.65
C PRO A 588 27.47 33.14 3.06
N GLU A 589 26.14 33.05 3.22
CA GLU A 589 25.45 33.19 4.49
C GLU A 589 25.76 32.01 5.44
N LEU A 590 25.86 30.81 4.90
CA LEU A 590 26.17 29.60 5.64
C LEU A 590 27.64 29.63 6.16
N LEU A 591 28.58 30.08 5.33
CA LEU A 591 29.99 30.27 5.75
C LEU A 591 30.11 31.31 6.85
N ALA A 592 29.39 32.45 6.74
CA ALA A 592 29.37 33.45 7.78
C ALA A 592 28.83 32.87 9.10
N ARG A 593 27.76 32.10 9.04
CA ARG A 593 27.17 31.45 10.22
C ARG A 593 28.07 30.40 10.84
N LEU A 594 28.75 29.60 10.02
CA LEU A 594 29.74 28.62 10.50
C LEU A 594 30.97 29.29 11.14
N ALA A 595 31.41 30.41 10.61
CA ALA A 595 32.49 31.19 11.20
C ALA A 595 32.13 31.77 12.58
N GLU A 596 30.90 32.27 12.73
CA GLU A 596 30.37 32.73 14.04
C GLU A 596 30.28 31.59 15.08
N LEU A 597 29.97 30.38 14.64
CA LEU A 597 29.88 29.21 15.51
C LEU A 597 31.24 28.60 15.88
N ALA A 598 32.29 28.94 15.11
CA ALA A 598 33.67 28.48 15.34
C ALA A 598 34.48 29.47 16.19
N ALA A 599 34.03 30.72 16.36
CA ALA A 599 34.58 31.76 17.19
C ALA A 599 34.09 31.63 18.64
#